data_77716b3898148aef28b07bf46d514e18
#
_entry.id   77716b3898148aef28b07bf46d514e18
#
_cell.length_a   1.000
_cell.length_b   1.000
_cell.length_c   1.000
_cell.angle_alpha   90.00
_cell.angle_beta   90.00
_cell.angle_gamma   90.00
#
_symmetry.space_group_name_H-M   'P 1'
#
loop_
_entity.id
_entity.type
_entity.pdbx_description
1 polymer ?
#
loop_
_entity_poly.entity_id
_entity_poly.type
_entity_poly.pdbx_seq_one_letter_code
_entity_poly.pdbx_strand_id
1 'polypeptide(L)'
;MKNSETLEKFKKNYDLNGTAYIEKDFTPFSDDQFLKISEYCNNVEKEFVEVGDADEPNHVHVGRFMTDIKKPEIVDNLYSNKLIDILWSKNIKSYIQFIVNTNDEIYLRRIQYNQINKDCFVGYHLDIDSNPDYLAACVLQLGKNFDGGLYRVYNKNNKKSFIDYKPDYGSLLISDCQYPHEVTKVTDGERGSLVFFVSKNPDLNKRNN
;
A
#
# COMPACT_ATOMS: atom_id res chain seq x y z
N MET A 1 25.89 0.43 2.21
CA MET A 1 25.05 1.55 1.78
C MET A 1 24.33 1.09 0.54
N LYS A 2 23.00 0.99 0.56
CA LYS A 2 22.19 0.74 -0.65
C LYS A 2 22.51 1.89 -1.60
N ASN A 3 22.81 1.56 -2.85
CA ASN A 3 23.36 2.49 -3.85
C ASN A 3 22.46 3.74 -3.98
N SER A 4 22.98 4.93 -3.69
CA SER A 4 22.22 6.18 -3.73
C SER A 4 21.60 6.47 -5.11
N GLU A 5 22.28 6.06 -6.19
CA GLU A 5 21.76 6.19 -7.55
C GLU A 5 20.47 5.38 -7.78
N THR A 6 20.38 4.18 -7.21
CA THR A 6 19.18 3.34 -7.32
C THR A 6 18.02 3.96 -6.57
N LEU A 7 18.24 4.53 -5.38
CA LEU A 7 17.20 5.22 -4.62
C LEU A 7 16.71 6.48 -5.35
N GLU A 8 17.61 7.25 -5.95
CA GLU A 8 17.23 8.42 -6.78
C GLU A 8 16.41 8.00 -8.01
N LYS A 9 16.68 6.84 -8.61
CA LYS A 9 15.87 6.29 -9.71
C LYS A 9 14.43 6.00 -9.26
N PHE A 10 14.24 5.39 -8.07
CA PHE A 10 12.89 5.14 -7.53
C PHE A 10 12.14 6.43 -7.27
N LYS A 11 12.79 7.42 -6.64
CA LYS A 11 12.23 8.76 -6.43
C LYS A 11 11.81 9.41 -7.75
N LYS A 12 12.69 9.38 -8.76
CA LYS A 12 12.38 9.91 -10.09
C LYS A 12 11.18 9.20 -10.74
N ASN A 13 11.06 7.87 -10.58
CA ASN A 13 9.91 7.13 -11.07
C ASN A 13 8.61 7.57 -10.37
N TYR A 14 8.66 7.78 -9.05
CA TYR A 14 7.53 8.33 -8.29
C TYR A 14 7.13 9.71 -8.82
N ASP A 15 8.07 10.63 -8.99
CA ASP A 15 7.81 11.97 -9.49
C ASP A 15 7.21 11.97 -10.92
N LEU A 16 7.65 11.06 -11.79
CA LEU A 16 7.20 11.00 -13.19
C LEU A 16 5.88 10.24 -13.39
N ASN A 17 5.71 9.12 -12.69
CA ASN A 17 4.65 8.15 -12.96
C ASN A 17 3.66 8.02 -11.79
N GLY A 18 3.86 8.76 -10.71
CA GLY A 18 3.08 8.64 -9.48
C GLY A 18 3.35 7.35 -8.70
N THR A 19 4.30 6.50 -9.15
CA THR A 19 4.56 5.21 -8.50
C THR A 19 6.03 4.83 -8.62
N ALA A 20 6.62 4.45 -7.49
CA ALA A 20 7.91 3.78 -7.42
C ALA A 20 7.70 2.28 -7.18
N TYR A 21 8.22 1.45 -8.09
CA TYR A 21 8.36 0.00 -7.86
C TYR A 21 9.76 -0.29 -7.34
N ILE A 22 9.85 -0.88 -6.17
CA ILE A 22 11.09 -1.11 -5.43
C ILE A 22 11.24 -2.60 -5.20
N GLU A 23 12.24 -3.19 -5.81
CA GLU A 23 12.56 -4.61 -5.66
C GLU A 23 12.97 -4.92 -4.21
N LYS A 24 12.76 -6.16 -3.76
CA LYS A 24 12.96 -6.60 -2.37
C LYS A 24 14.30 -6.15 -1.77
N ASP A 25 15.39 -6.29 -2.51
CA ASP A 25 16.74 -5.99 -2.04
C ASP A 25 16.98 -4.51 -1.73
N PHE A 26 16.14 -3.63 -2.28
CA PHE A 26 16.21 -2.18 -2.07
C PHE A 26 15.15 -1.64 -1.11
N THR A 27 14.22 -2.48 -0.64
CA THR A 27 13.24 -2.06 0.37
C THR A 27 13.90 -1.75 1.72
N PRO A 28 13.27 -0.93 2.59
CA PRO A 28 13.85 -0.61 3.90
C PRO A 28 13.68 -1.74 4.92
N PHE A 29 13.03 -2.85 4.56
CA PHE A 29 12.74 -3.96 5.46
C PHE A 29 13.90 -4.97 5.51
N SER A 30 14.21 -5.48 6.70
CA SER A 30 15.08 -6.64 6.88
C SER A 30 14.29 -7.95 6.64
N ASP A 31 15.00 -9.06 6.39
CA ASP A 31 14.35 -10.37 6.23
C ASP A 31 13.59 -10.79 7.50
N ASP A 32 14.09 -10.48 8.71
CA ASP A 32 13.38 -10.75 9.98
C ASP A 32 12.08 -9.94 10.07
N GLN A 33 12.11 -8.65 9.71
CA GLN A 33 10.89 -7.82 9.65
C GLN A 33 9.90 -8.38 8.64
N PHE A 34 10.38 -8.82 7.49
CA PHE A 34 9.57 -9.42 6.44
C PHE A 34 8.84 -10.68 6.93
N LEU A 35 9.55 -11.57 7.64
CA LEU A 35 8.97 -12.78 8.21
C LEU A 35 7.88 -12.46 9.25
N LYS A 36 8.14 -11.52 10.15
CA LYS A 36 7.17 -11.06 11.16
C LYS A 36 5.93 -10.42 10.52
N ILE A 37 6.12 -9.54 9.53
CA ILE A 37 5.00 -8.94 8.79
C ILE A 37 4.15 -10.02 8.13
N SER A 38 4.77 -10.99 7.47
CA SER A 38 4.08 -12.11 6.82
C SER A 38 3.30 -12.95 7.84
N GLU A 39 3.90 -13.25 8.99
CA GLU A 39 3.23 -13.97 10.09
C GLU A 39 1.98 -13.21 10.56
N TYR A 40 2.10 -11.91 10.85
CA TYR A 40 0.97 -11.10 11.34
C TYR A 40 -0.16 -11.00 10.32
N CYS A 41 0.17 -10.80 9.04
CA CYS A 41 -0.79 -10.75 7.94
C CYS A 41 -1.52 -12.10 7.71
N ASN A 42 -0.82 -13.21 7.86
CA ASN A 42 -1.44 -14.53 7.71
C ASN A 42 -2.41 -14.85 8.85
N ASN A 43 -2.12 -14.37 10.07
CA ASN A 43 -2.88 -14.72 11.27
C ASN A 43 -3.95 -13.70 11.67
N VAL A 44 -3.99 -12.50 11.06
CA VAL A 44 -5.07 -11.54 11.32
C VAL A 44 -6.39 -12.06 10.76
N GLU A 45 -7.48 -11.86 11.51
CA GLU A 45 -8.84 -12.16 11.03
C GLU A 45 -9.16 -11.30 9.80
N LYS A 46 -9.80 -11.89 8.81
CA LYS A 46 -10.13 -11.25 7.54
C LYS A 46 -11.62 -11.28 7.27
N GLU A 47 -12.15 -10.17 6.79
CA GLU A 47 -13.52 -10.03 6.29
C GLU A 47 -13.53 -9.91 4.77
N PHE A 48 -14.57 -10.42 4.12
CA PHE A 48 -14.75 -10.25 2.68
C PHE A 48 -15.39 -8.88 2.40
N VAL A 49 -14.78 -8.11 1.48
CA VAL A 49 -15.17 -6.74 1.14
C VAL A 49 -15.56 -6.67 -0.33
N GLU A 50 -16.80 -6.25 -0.61
CA GLU A 50 -17.35 -6.06 -1.96
C GLU A 50 -17.34 -4.60 -2.40
N VAL A 51 -17.30 -3.66 -1.45
CA VAL A 51 -17.22 -2.22 -1.70
C VAL A 51 -16.08 -1.67 -0.85
N GLY A 52 -15.11 -1.04 -1.47
CA GLY A 52 -13.97 -0.45 -0.79
C GLY A 52 -14.27 0.91 -0.14
N ASP A 53 -13.27 1.45 0.54
CA ASP A 53 -13.43 2.70 1.30
C ASP A 53 -13.47 3.95 0.40
N ALA A 54 -13.11 3.85 -0.87
CA ALA A 54 -13.29 4.88 -1.90
C ALA A 54 -14.52 4.59 -2.80
N ASP A 55 -15.47 3.78 -2.32
CA ASP A 55 -16.70 3.33 -3.00
C ASP A 55 -16.44 2.48 -4.27
N GLU A 56 -15.22 1.99 -4.44
CA GLU A 56 -14.84 1.12 -5.56
C GLU A 56 -15.39 -0.31 -5.39
N PRO A 57 -15.73 -1.00 -6.49
CA PRO A 57 -16.09 -2.41 -6.43
C PRO A 57 -14.87 -3.26 -6.09
N ASN A 58 -14.99 -4.09 -5.09
CA ASN A 58 -13.93 -4.98 -4.63
C ASN A 58 -14.43 -6.42 -4.54
N HIS A 59 -13.50 -7.35 -4.69
CA HIS A 59 -13.65 -8.72 -4.24
C HIS A 59 -12.34 -9.08 -3.53
N VAL A 60 -12.26 -8.83 -2.23
CA VAL A 60 -11.00 -8.98 -1.47
C VAL A 60 -11.29 -9.35 -0.02
N HIS A 61 -10.46 -10.22 0.57
CA HIS A 61 -10.45 -10.46 2.01
C HIS A 61 -9.49 -9.47 2.68
N VAL A 62 -9.97 -8.72 3.65
CA VAL A 62 -9.23 -7.63 4.31
C VAL A 62 -9.02 -7.94 5.78
N GLY A 63 -7.76 -8.03 6.21
CA GLY A 63 -7.37 -8.04 7.63
C GLY A 63 -6.92 -6.65 8.05
N ARG A 64 -7.57 -6.05 9.06
CA ARG A 64 -7.33 -4.67 9.46
C ARG A 64 -6.44 -4.60 10.71
N PHE A 65 -5.42 -3.72 10.67
CA PHE A 65 -4.56 -3.39 11.81
C PHE A 65 -4.76 -1.94 12.28
N MET A 66 -5.11 -1.05 11.36
CA MET A 66 -5.42 0.35 11.63
C MET A 66 -6.45 0.84 10.62
N THR A 67 -7.51 1.49 11.10
CA THR A 67 -8.55 2.09 10.27
C THR A 67 -8.40 3.61 10.25
N ASP A 68 -9.00 4.26 9.27
CA ASP A 68 -9.04 5.72 9.14
C ASP A 68 -10.40 6.19 8.61
N ILE A 69 -11.47 5.86 9.34
CA ILE A 69 -12.84 6.25 8.96
C ILE A 69 -13.11 7.72 9.34
N LYS A 70 -13.02 8.06 10.61
CA LYS A 70 -13.11 9.43 11.12
C LYS A 70 -11.76 10.01 11.49
N LYS A 71 -10.90 9.17 12.01
CA LYS A 71 -9.53 9.44 12.42
C LYS A 71 -8.75 8.12 12.43
N PRO A 72 -7.41 8.14 12.48
CA PRO A 72 -6.63 6.92 12.63
C PRO A 72 -6.95 6.24 13.96
N GLU A 73 -7.36 4.97 13.90
CA GLU A 73 -7.65 4.15 15.06
C GLU A 73 -7.00 2.77 14.91
N ILE A 74 -6.25 2.36 15.93
CA ILE A 74 -5.63 1.03 15.97
C ILE A 74 -6.72 0.00 16.23
N VAL A 75 -6.77 -1.02 15.38
CA VAL A 75 -7.66 -2.17 15.60
C VAL A 75 -7.11 -2.99 16.75
N ASP A 76 -7.94 -3.30 17.73
CA ASP A 76 -7.56 -4.11 18.90
C ASP A 76 -7.40 -5.58 18.50
N ASN A 77 -6.19 -5.95 18.15
CA ASN A 77 -5.77 -7.34 17.93
C ASN A 77 -4.32 -7.55 18.35
N LEU A 78 -3.92 -8.82 18.47
CA LEU A 78 -2.60 -9.23 18.97
C LEU A 78 -1.41 -8.66 18.16
N TYR A 79 -1.62 -8.26 16.90
CA TYR A 79 -0.56 -7.96 15.95
C TYR A 79 -0.44 -6.48 15.62
N SER A 80 -1.49 -5.65 15.83
CA SER A 80 -1.55 -4.26 15.37
C SER A 80 -0.39 -3.41 15.86
N ASN A 81 -0.17 -3.36 17.17
CA ASN A 81 0.93 -2.56 17.74
C ASN A 81 2.30 -3.05 17.26
N LYS A 82 2.51 -4.37 17.21
CA LYS A 82 3.78 -4.97 16.75
C LYS A 82 4.07 -4.63 15.28
N LEU A 83 3.05 -4.63 14.45
CA LEU A 83 3.16 -4.27 13.04
C LEU A 83 3.46 -2.77 12.87
N ILE A 84 2.76 -1.91 13.62
CA ILE A 84 2.99 -0.46 13.65
C ILE A 84 4.43 -0.14 14.04
N ASP A 85 4.99 -0.79 15.09
CA ASP A 85 6.36 -0.59 15.54
C ASP A 85 7.38 -0.91 14.42
N ILE A 86 7.11 -1.92 13.60
CA ILE A 86 7.93 -2.23 12.43
C ILE A 86 7.78 -1.15 11.36
N LEU A 87 6.55 -0.90 10.89
CA LEU A 87 6.27 -0.02 9.76
C LEU A 87 6.61 1.44 10.04
N TRP A 88 6.51 1.88 11.31
CA TRP A 88 6.72 3.27 11.69
C TRP A 88 8.08 3.51 12.36
N SER A 89 9.03 2.59 12.17
CA SER A 89 10.42 2.80 12.57
C SER A 89 11.04 4.01 11.83
N LYS A 90 11.97 4.71 12.47
CA LYS A 90 12.63 5.90 11.90
C LYS A 90 13.21 5.64 10.50
N ASN A 91 13.81 4.47 10.30
CA ASN A 91 14.41 4.09 9.01
C ASN A 91 13.36 4.00 7.90
N ILE A 92 12.23 3.33 8.15
CA ILE A 92 11.17 3.13 7.17
C ILE A 92 10.47 4.46 6.87
N LYS A 93 10.16 5.24 7.91
CA LYS A 93 9.58 6.57 7.77
C LYS A 93 10.46 7.49 6.90
N SER A 94 11.77 7.59 7.21
CA SER A 94 12.70 8.41 6.43
C SER A 94 12.85 7.92 4.99
N TYR A 95 12.77 6.60 4.76
CA TYR A 95 12.80 6.03 3.42
C TYR A 95 11.58 6.46 2.60
N ILE A 96 10.38 6.39 3.19
CA ILE A 96 9.15 6.83 2.53
C ILE A 96 9.24 8.34 2.22
N GLN A 97 9.63 9.18 3.20
CA GLN A 97 9.80 10.62 2.99
C GLN A 97 10.74 10.93 1.83
N PHE A 98 11.84 10.18 1.70
CA PHE A 98 12.78 10.33 0.59
C PHE A 98 12.13 10.01 -0.76
N ILE A 99 11.42 8.88 -0.88
CA ILE A 99 10.77 8.47 -2.15
C ILE A 99 9.66 9.44 -2.55
N VAL A 100 8.80 9.86 -1.62
CA VAL A 100 7.71 10.80 -1.90
C VAL A 100 8.16 12.26 -1.96
N ASN A 101 9.46 12.50 -1.90
CA ASN A 101 10.10 13.80 -2.05
C ASN A 101 9.54 14.88 -1.09
N THR A 102 9.46 14.56 0.20
CA THR A 102 8.98 15.50 1.21
C THR A 102 9.92 15.58 2.42
N ASN A 103 10.09 16.81 2.94
CA ASN A 103 10.74 17.08 4.23
C ASN A 103 9.72 17.29 5.36
N ASP A 104 8.43 17.30 5.03
CA ASP A 104 7.37 17.46 6.02
C ASP A 104 7.28 16.23 6.91
N GLU A 105 6.73 16.43 8.11
CA GLU A 105 6.34 15.32 8.96
C GLU A 105 5.24 14.52 8.28
N ILE A 106 5.34 13.18 8.33
CA ILE A 106 4.33 12.28 7.83
C ILE A 106 3.80 11.37 8.94
N TYR A 107 2.55 10.98 8.82
CA TYR A 107 1.79 10.20 9.80
C TYR A 107 1.21 8.96 9.17
N LEU A 108 1.27 7.84 9.88
CA LEU A 108 0.61 6.60 9.49
C LEU A 108 -0.89 6.72 9.73
N ARG A 109 -1.70 6.32 8.74
CA ARG A 109 -3.15 6.55 8.78
C ARG A 109 -3.98 5.29 8.79
N ARG A 110 -3.65 4.34 7.92
CA ARG A 110 -4.36 3.08 7.75
C ARG A 110 -3.36 1.96 7.51
N ILE A 111 -3.67 0.76 8.00
CA ILE A 111 -2.90 -0.45 7.72
C ILE A 111 -3.86 -1.61 7.54
N GLN A 112 -3.77 -2.30 6.40
CA GLN A 112 -4.57 -3.47 6.12
C GLN A 112 -3.82 -4.50 5.28
N TYR A 113 -4.13 -5.76 5.47
CA TYR A 113 -3.68 -6.85 4.62
C TYR A 113 -4.79 -7.21 3.64
N ASN A 114 -4.49 -7.17 2.35
CA ASN A 114 -5.40 -7.55 1.28
C ASN A 114 -5.00 -8.93 0.77
N GLN A 115 -5.92 -9.90 0.87
CA GLN A 115 -5.81 -11.24 0.32
C GLN A 115 -6.79 -11.34 -0.85
N ILE A 116 -6.26 -11.44 -2.06
CA ILE A 116 -7.00 -11.45 -3.31
C ILE A 116 -6.88 -12.83 -3.94
N ASN A 117 -7.94 -13.60 -3.84
CA ASN A 117 -8.01 -14.96 -4.35
C ASN A 117 -8.28 -14.97 -5.86
N LYS A 118 -8.21 -16.16 -6.48
CA LYS A 118 -8.60 -16.36 -7.88
C LYS A 118 -9.98 -15.75 -8.16
N ASP A 119 -10.10 -15.09 -9.30
CA ASP A 119 -11.26 -14.35 -9.80
C ASP A 119 -11.59 -13.06 -9.02
N CYS A 120 -10.82 -12.74 -7.98
CA CYS A 120 -10.96 -11.53 -7.17
C CYS A 120 -10.08 -10.38 -7.68
N PHE A 121 -10.41 -9.15 -7.27
CA PHE A 121 -9.77 -7.91 -7.74
C PHE A 121 -10.01 -6.76 -6.76
N VAL A 122 -9.31 -5.64 -6.96
CA VAL A 122 -9.65 -4.32 -6.38
C VAL A 122 -9.95 -3.38 -7.53
N GLY A 123 -11.14 -2.78 -7.54
CA GLY A 123 -11.63 -1.96 -8.64
C GLY A 123 -10.87 -0.65 -8.81
N TYR A 124 -11.13 0.01 -9.95
CA TYR A 124 -10.57 1.33 -10.25
C TYR A 124 -11.03 2.38 -9.24
N HIS A 125 -10.10 3.10 -8.61
CA HIS A 125 -10.36 4.15 -7.62
C HIS A 125 -9.22 5.16 -7.49
N LEU A 126 -9.46 6.18 -6.69
CA LEU A 126 -8.49 7.11 -6.13
C LEU A 126 -8.46 6.94 -4.62
N ASP A 127 -7.31 6.79 -4.02
CA ASP A 127 -7.19 6.68 -2.56
C ASP A 127 -7.65 7.96 -1.84
N ILE A 128 -7.49 9.13 -2.49
CA ILE A 128 -7.98 10.42 -1.96
C ILE A 128 -9.51 10.48 -1.85
N ASP A 129 -10.26 9.59 -2.51
CA ASP A 129 -11.71 9.49 -2.36
C ASP A 129 -12.08 8.89 -0.99
N SER A 130 -11.19 8.10 -0.38
CA SER A 130 -11.36 7.59 0.99
C SER A 130 -10.85 8.54 2.08
N ASN A 131 -9.79 9.30 1.81
CA ASN A 131 -9.29 10.40 2.64
C ASN A 131 -8.52 11.40 1.78
N PRO A 132 -9.03 12.65 1.60
CA PRO A 132 -8.40 13.68 0.76
C PRO A 132 -6.96 14.06 1.16
N ASP A 133 -6.57 13.78 2.40
CA ASP A 133 -5.25 14.09 2.93
C ASP A 133 -4.23 12.94 2.74
N TYR A 134 -4.59 11.83 2.10
CA TYR A 134 -3.62 10.78 1.80
C TYR A 134 -2.56 11.26 0.82
N LEU A 135 -1.29 11.10 1.22
CA LEU A 135 -0.12 11.45 0.43
C LEU A 135 0.32 10.28 -0.44
N ALA A 136 0.52 9.12 0.18
CA ALA A 136 0.98 7.93 -0.52
C ALA A 136 0.42 6.64 0.10
N ALA A 137 0.15 5.68 -0.77
CA ALA A 137 -0.09 4.28 -0.43
C ALA A 137 1.21 3.47 -0.60
N CYS A 138 1.55 2.69 0.42
CA CYS A 138 2.66 1.76 0.42
C CYS A 138 2.12 0.34 0.35
N VAL A 139 2.46 -0.40 -0.71
CA VAL A 139 1.95 -1.76 -0.95
C VAL A 139 3.12 -2.75 -0.93
N LEU A 140 3.25 -3.51 0.15
CA LEU A 140 4.27 -4.53 0.34
C LEU A 140 3.74 -5.88 -0.12
N GLN A 141 4.34 -6.47 -1.15
CA GLN A 141 3.92 -7.74 -1.72
C GLN A 141 4.38 -8.93 -0.87
N LEU A 142 3.44 -9.73 -0.38
CA LEU A 142 3.69 -10.90 0.47
C LEU A 142 3.34 -12.23 -0.21
N GLY A 143 2.41 -12.24 -1.16
CA GLY A 143 2.06 -13.42 -1.96
C GLY A 143 3.17 -13.78 -2.95
N LYS A 144 3.36 -15.08 -3.21
CA LYS A 144 4.42 -15.59 -4.09
C LYS A 144 3.90 -16.21 -5.38
N ASN A 145 2.82 -16.98 -5.29
CA ASN A 145 2.34 -17.86 -6.35
C ASN A 145 0.96 -17.39 -6.81
N PHE A 146 0.94 -16.49 -7.78
CA PHE A 146 -0.29 -16.02 -8.40
C PHE A 146 -0.04 -15.55 -9.83
N ASP A 147 -1.06 -15.60 -10.65
CA ASP A 147 -1.11 -15.01 -11.99
C ASP A 147 -2.20 -13.94 -12.07
N GLY A 148 -2.05 -12.98 -12.97
CA GLY A 148 -2.89 -11.78 -12.99
C GLY A 148 -2.55 -10.86 -11.82
N GLY A 149 -3.54 -10.22 -11.21
CA GLY A 149 -3.36 -9.39 -10.03
C GLY A 149 -2.34 -8.26 -10.21
N LEU A 150 -2.24 -7.69 -11.41
CA LEU A 150 -1.33 -6.58 -11.69
C LEU A 150 -1.79 -5.33 -10.93
N TYR A 151 -0.84 -4.57 -10.40
CA TYR A 151 -1.12 -3.22 -9.90
C TYR A 151 -1.04 -2.26 -11.08
N ARG A 152 -2.20 -1.79 -11.54
CA ARG A 152 -2.33 -0.90 -12.69
C ARG A 152 -2.53 0.53 -12.25
N VAL A 153 -1.65 1.43 -12.70
CA VAL A 153 -1.71 2.87 -12.41
C VAL A 153 -2.01 3.62 -13.69
N TYR A 154 -3.04 4.44 -13.65
CA TYR A 154 -3.51 5.20 -14.79
C TYR A 154 -2.90 6.61 -14.79
N ASN A 155 -2.71 7.17 -15.98
CA ASN A 155 -2.35 8.58 -16.11
C ASN A 155 -3.51 9.47 -15.60
N LYS A 156 -3.20 10.48 -14.78
CA LYS A 156 -4.20 11.40 -14.20
C LYS A 156 -5.10 12.05 -15.26
N ASN A 157 -4.55 12.33 -16.45
CA ASN A 157 -5.24 13.06 -17.51
C ASN A 157 -5.75 12.16 -18.66
N ASN A 158 -5.39 10.87 -18.65
CA ASN A 158 -5.76 9.95 -19.73
C ASN A 158 -5.94 8.52 -19.22
N LYS A 159 -7.17 8.14 -18.93
CA LYS A 159 -7.55 6.78 -18.48
C LYS A 159 -7.20 5.65 -19.47
N LYS A 160 -6.87 5.96 -20.73
CA LYS A 160 -6.44 4.96 -21.72
C LYS A 160 -4.93 4.69 -21.65
N SER A 161 -4.18 5.50 -20.92
CA SER A 161 -2.75 5.34 -20.70
C SER A 161 -2.50 4.87 -19.28
N PHE A 162 -1.85 3.75 -19.12
CA PHE A 162 -1.56 3.13 -17.83
C PHE A 162 -0.22 2.40 -17.85
N ILE A 163 0.28 2.11 -16.67
CA ILE A 163 1.46 1.26 -16.43
C ILE A 163 1.02 0.09 -15.55
N ASP A 164 1.36 -1.13 -15.97
CA ASP A 164 1.14 -2.34 -15.19
C ASP A 164 2.41 -2.73 -14.44
N TYR A 165 2.29 -2.92 -13.15
CA TYR A 165 3.32 -3.49 -12.29
C TYR A 165 2.92 -4.91 -11.90
N LYS A 166 3.79 -5.89 -12.16
CA LYS A 166 3.66 -7.24 -11.59
C LYS A 166 4.52 -7.28 -10.32
N PRO A 167 3.91 -7.20 -9.12
CA PRO A 167 4.70 -7.14 -7.90
C PRO A 167 5.25 -8.52 -7.55
N ASP A 168 6.58 -8.60 -7.46
CA ASP A 168 7.28 -9.78 -6.99
C ASP A 168 7.26 -9.86 -5.46
N TYR A 169 7.41 -11.08 -4.92
CA TYR A 169 7.49 -11.29 -3.48
C TYR A 169 8.56 -10.40 -2.85
N GLY A 170 8.14 -9.61 -1.88
CA GLY A 170 9.00 -8.71 -1.15
C GLY A 170 9.17 -7.33 -1.77
N SER A 171 8.67 -7.09 -2.98
CA SER A 171 8.68 -5.75 -3.56
C SER A 171 7.77 -4.80 -2.81
N LEU A 172 8.10 -3.52 -2.86
CA LEU A 172 7.33 -2.41 -2.30
C LEU A 172 6.94 -1.44 -3.41
N LEU A 173 5.65 -1.23 -3.59
CA LEU A 173 5.13 -0.11 -4.38
C LEU A 173 4.85 1.07 -3.43
N ILE A 174 5.32 2.26 -3.79
CA ILE A 174 4.93 3.52 -3.14
C ILE A 174 4.23 4.35 -4.21
N SER A 175 2.94 4.60 -4.03
CA SER A 175 2.07 5.21 -5.03
C SER A 175 1.44 6.51 -4.49
N ASP A 176 1.46 7.56 -5.29
CA ASP A 176 0.77 8.83 -5.01
C ASP A 176 -0.74 8.60 -5.05
N CYS A 177 -1.43 8.86 -3.94
CA CYS A 177 -2.85 8.62 -3.77
C CYS A 177 -3.76 9.44 -4.73
N GLN A 178 -3.19 10.40 -5.47
CA GLN A 178 -3.88 11.14 -6.50
C GLN A 178 -3.86 10.46 -7.89
N TYR A 179 -3.17 9.32 -8.04
CA TYR A 179 -3.20 8.56 -9.28
C TYR A 179 -4.26 7.47 -9.22
N PRO A 180 -5.18 7.43 -10.21
CA PRO A 180 -6.16 6.35 -10.29
C PRO A 180 -5.45 5.02 -10.51
N HIS A 181 -5.93 3.99 -9.83
CA HIS A 181 -5.33 2.67 -9.94
C HIS A 181 -6.35 1.56 -9.66
N GLU A 182 -5.94 0.34 -9.95
CA GLU A 182 -6.69 -0.89 -9.66
C GLU A 182 -5.73 -2.05 -9.40
N VAL A 183 -6.22 -3.12 -8.81
CA VAL A 183 -5.59 -4.44 -8.89
C VAL A 183 -6.41 -5.28 -9.84
N THR A 184 -5.83 -5.65 -10.99
CA THR A 184 -6.53 -6.48 -11.97
C THR A 184 -6.89 -7.84 -11.38
N LYS A 185 -7.82 -8.54 -12.02
CA LYS A 185 -8.24 -9.86 -11.56
C LYS A 185 -7.06 -10.82 -11.41
N VAL A 186 -6.99 -11.52 -10.28
CA VAL A 186 -6.11 -12.67 -10.08
C VAL A 186 -6.68 -13.84 -10.88
N THR A 187 -5.91 -14.40 -11.79
CA THR A 187 -6.37 -15.47 -12.69
C THR A 187 -6.03 -16.85 -12.16
N ASP A 188 -5.02 -16.98 -11.32
CA ASP A 188 -4.68 -18.19 -10.59
C ASP A 188 -3.93 -17.88 -9.29
N GLY A 189 -4.04 -18.77 -8.31
CA GLY A 189 -3.39 -18.63 -7.01
C GLY A 189 -4.01 -17.55 -6.10
N GLU A 190 -3.17 -16.99 -5.22
CA GLU A 190 -3.55 -15.99 -4.22
C GLU A 190 -2.51 -14.88 -4.16
N ARG A 191 -2.94 -13.63 -4.35
CA ARG A 191 -2.13 -12.45 -4.14
C ARG A 191 -2.35 -11.89 -2.74
N GLY A 192 -1.30 -11.84 -1.91
CA GLY A 192 -1.33 -11.20 -0.59
C GLY A 192 -0.48 -9.94 -0.57
N SER A 193 -1.01 -8.83 -0.05
CA SER A 193 -0.26 -7.59 0.09
C SER A 193 -0.64 -6.83 1.35
N LEU A 194 0.37 -6.31 2.06
CA LEU A 194 0.17 -5.35 3.14
C LEU A 194 0.12 -3.95 2.54
N VAL A 195 -0.99 -3.24 2.78
CA VAL A 195 -1.20 -1.87 2.32
C VAL A 195 -1.24 -0.94 3.54
N PHE A 196 -0.46 0.15 3.50
CA PHE A 196 -0.54 1.18 4.52
C PHE A 196 -0.43 2.57 3.89
N PHE A 197 -1.12 3.51 4.51
CA PHE A 197 -1.27 4.88 3.99
C PHE A 197 -0.56 5.88 4.89
N VAL A 198 0.03 6.89 4.26
CA VAL A 198 0.66 8.02 4.95
C VAL A 198 0.05 9.33 4.52
N SER A 199 0.03 10.30 5.43
CA SER A 199 -0.47 11.66 5.22
C SER A 199 0.44 12.67 5.91
N LYS A 200 0.41 13.94 5.48
CA LYS A 200 0.99 15.08 6.22
C LYS A 200 0.08 15.59 7.33
N ASN A 201 -1.17 15.13 7.38
CA ASN A 201 -2.16 15.52 8.37
C ASN A 201 -2.41 14.37 9.38
N PRO A 202 -2.21 14.58 10.70
CA PRO A 202 -2.52 13.59 11.72
C PRO A 202 -3.99 13.58 12.15
N ASP A 203 -4.76 14.62 11.77
CA ASP A 203 -6.07 14.94 12.31
C ASP A 203 -7.22 14.10 11.71
N LEU A 204 -8.45 14.60 11.83
CA LEU A 204 -9.65 13.94 11.32
C LEU A 204 -9.59 13.69 9.81
N ASN A 205 -10.19 12.59 9.39
CA ASN A 205 -10.44 12.34 7.98
C ASN A 205 -11.47 13.33 7.45
N LYS A 206 -11.13 14.06 6.39
CA LYS A 206 -11.94 15.13 5.82
C LYS A 206 -13.01 14.66 4.82
N ARG A 207 -13.07 13.36 4.50
CA ARG A 207 -14.08 12.84 3.59
C ARG A 207 -15.51 13.08 4.08
N ASN A 208 -15.72 13.05 5.40
CA ASN A 208 -17.04 13.12 6.05
C ASN A 208 -17.28 14.47 6.74
N ASN A 209 -16.53 15.51 6.39
CA ASN A 209 -16.68 16.86 6.95
C ASN A 209 -17.22 17.83 5.90
#